data_7cd772e3a291490e766ae11c562b25c9
#
_entry.id   7cd772e3a291490e766ae11c562b25c9
#
_cell.length_a   1.000
_cell.length_b   1.000
_cell.length_c   1.000
_cell.angle_alpha   90.00
_cell.angle_beta   90.00
_cell.angle_gamma   90.00
#
_symmetry.space_group_name_H-M   'P 1'
#
loop_
_entity.id
_entity.type
_entity.pdbx_description
1 polymer ?
#
loop_
_entity_poly.entity_id
_entity_poly.type
_entity_poly.pdbx_seq_one_letter_code
_entity_poly.pdbx_strand_id
1 'polypeptide(L)'
;WSNNTDLYKEARIIFKGIESSNWEKKGDEYFFHRFFNFQPDLNYRNPQVLLEMCRILHFWQAAGVDGFRADATPYIWKVDGTDCENLTETHLVVKFFRAMLDYFKPGTLLLAEACQQPAKVVEYMGNDDECHAAYHFPLMPRIYKSIAMQNGNPIEETLSKAFTPELPAHGQWFTFLRCHDELSLELVYVTEEERKYIHQQYCLKPEWDFRLGEGISARLSELMQRDYRRILLAYSIILSLPGTPVIYYGDEFGKLNDETYYNEMIQLTGKDDTRFLVRGKINWNELAENLSDTNSLSSKIYEKLKQMLHIRNQHKTFGRGKLEFIKMPGYPNGQLLSFIRSYQDEEWLVIHNLTDHVLPVTLPESADRATDIFSGTKPDQIEPYGFCWLQIS
;
A
#
# COMPACT_ATOMS: atom_id res chain seq x y z
N TRP A 1 15.80 -25.12 13.24
CA TRP A 1 15.39 -26.35 13.93
C TRP A 1 15.91 -26.31 15.35
N SER A 2 15.11 -26.71 16.32
CA SER A 2 15.47 -26.78 17.74
C SER A 2 14.59 -27.79 18.48
N ASN A 3 15.10 -28.36 19.58
CA ASN A 3 14.28 -29.06 20.55
C ASN A 3 13.82 -28.16 21.71
N ASN A 4 14.29 -26.91 21.74
CA ASN A 4 13.88 -25.93 22.73
C ASN A 4 12.92 -24.92 22.11
N THR A 5 11.62 -25.02 22.42
CA THR A 5 10.55 -24.15 21.99
C THR A 5 10.36 -22.92 22.88
N ASP A 6 11.14 -22.80 23.97
CA ASP A 6 11.13 -21.60 24.82
C ASP A 6 11.94 -20.45 24.23
N LEU A 7 12.75 -20.72 23.19
CA LEU A 7 13.46 -19.66 22.46
C LEU A 7 12.48 -18.73 21.75
N TYR A 8 12.81 -17.46 21.71
CA TYR A 8 12.04 -16.41 21.02
C TYR A 8 10.58 -16.25 21.48
N LYS A 9 10.28 -16.58 22.73
CA LYS A 9 8.93 -16.51 23.31
C LYS A 9 8.37 -15.08 23.35
N GLU A 10 9.23 -14.05 23.32
CA GLU A 10 8.83 -12.65 23.26
C GLU A 10 8.39 -12.23 21.84
N ALA A 11 8.65 -13.05 20.84
CA ALA A 11 8.23 -12.81 19.47
C ALA A 11 6.70 -13.01 19.35
N ARG A 12 5.97 -11.94 19.04
CA ARG A 12 4.51 -12.00 18.90
C ARG A 12 4.09 -12.98 17.81
N ILE A 13 2.94 -13.63 17.99
CA ILE A 13 2.28 -14.38 16.92
C ILE A 13 1.64 -13.36 15.96
N ILE A 14 2.06 -13.35 14.68
CA ILE A 14 1.54 -12.42 13.67
C ILE A 14 0.12 -12.82 13.26
N PHE A 15 -0.12 -14.10 12.98
CA PHE A 15 -1.42 -14.59 12.55
C PHE A 15 -2.26 -15.11 13.72
N LYS A 16 -2.64 -14.19 14.63
CA LYS A 16 -3.53 -14.50 15.74
C LYS A 16 -4.85 -15.09 15.24
N GLY A 17 -5.34 -16.13 15.93
CA GLY A 17 -6.56 -16.82 15.55
C GLY A 17 -6.38 -17.90 14.46
N ILE A 18 -5.24 -17.91 13.76
CA ILE A 18 -4.85 -18.94 12.80
C ILE A 18 -3.74 -19.80 13.41
N GLU A 19 -2.68 -19.17 13.91
CA GLU A 19 -1.55 -19.83 14.53
C GLU A 19 -1.59 -19.69 16.07
N SER A 20 -1.21 -20.74 16.78
CA SER A 20 -1.16 -20.78 18.24
C SER A 20 0.27 -20.71 18.80
N SER A 21 1.27 -20.90 17.95
CA SER A 21 2.69 -20.91 18.29
C SER A 21 3.52 -20.39 17.12
N ASN A 22 4.73 -19.89 17.38
CA ASN A 22 5.75 -19.63 16.37
C ASN A 22 6.65 -20.88 16.12
N TRP A 23 6.34 -22.03 16.75
CA TRP A 23 7.07 -23.26 16.61
C TRP A 23 6.16 -24.39 16.10
N GLU A 24 6.56 -25.04 15.01
CA GLU A 24 5.85 -26.17 14.43
C GLU A 24 6.69 -27.44 14.54
N LYS A 25 6.06 -28.56 14.97
CA LYS A 25 6.71 -29.84 15.12
C LYS A 25 6.80 -30.57 13.78
N LYS A 26 7.99 -31.14 13.48
CA LYS A 26 8.19 -32.03 12.34
C LYS A 26 9.16 -33.17 12.72
N GLY A 27 8.63 -34.38 12.83
CA GLY A 27 9.38 -35.49 13.38
C GLY A 27 9.70 -35.27 14.86
N ASP A 28 10.98 -35.36 15.22
CA ASP A 28 11.46 -35.21 16.60
C ASP A 28 11.97 -33.80 16.92
N GLU A 29 11.90 -32.88 15.95
CA GLU A 29 12.40 -31.52 16.09
C GLU A 29 11.29 -30.48 15.80
N TYR A 30 11.56 -29.21 16.16
CA TYR A 30 10.70 -28.09 15.86
C TYR A 30 11.42 -27.09 14.96
N PHE A 31 10.68 -26.42 14.05
CA PHE A 31 11.17 -25.28 13.32
C PHE A 31 10.40 -24.00 13.70
N PHE A 32 11.11 -22.89 13.64
CA PHE A 32 10.54 -21.57 13.90
C PHE A 32 9.89 -21.00 12.65
N HIS A 33 8.74 -20.37 12.81
CA HIS A 33 8.04 -19.61 11.77
C HIS A 33 7.40 -18.36 12.36
N ARG A 34 7.41 -17.27 11.62
CA ARG A 34 6.75 -16.01 12.02
C ARG A 34 5.36 -15.87 11.44
N PHE A 35 5.11 -16.53 10.32
CA PHE A 35 3.86 -16.49 9.57
C PHE A 35 3.16 -17.85 9.69
N PHE A 36 2.82 -18.49 8.59
CA PHE A 36 2.14 -19.78 8.65
C PHE A 36 3.07 -20.92 9.07
N ASN A 37 2.49 -21.91 9.71
CA ASN A 37 3.18 -23.14 10.17
C ASN A 37 3.82 -23.98 9.06
N PHE A 38 3.55 -23.68 7.79
CA PHE A 38 4.18 -24.32 6.63
C PHE A 38 5.26 -23.43 5.97
N GLN A 39 5.60 -22.29 6.57
CA GLN A 39 6.59 -21.33 6.10
C GLN A 39 7.74 -21.18 7.11
N PRO A 40 8.67 -22.15 7.18
CA PRO A 40 9.80 -22.05 8.10
C PRO A 40 10.66 -20.83 7.78
N ASP A 41 11.05 -20.09 8.82
CA ASP A 41 11.93 -18.94 8.68
C ASP A 41 13.36 -19.39 8.35
N LEU A 42 14.02 -18.65 7.48
CA LEU A 42 15.43 -18.83 7.18
C LEU A 42 16.30 -18.38 8.36
N ASN A 43 17.33 -19.16 8.65
CA ASN A 43 18.30 -18.82 9.70
C ASN A 43 19.47 -18.01 9.14
N TYR A 44 19.35 -16.70 9.14
CA TYR A 44 20.39 -15.78 8.65
C TYR A 44 21.65 -15.74 9.53
N ARG A 45 21.67 -16.36 10.73
CA ARG A 45 22.90 -16.61 11.49
C ARG A 45 23.82 -17.63 10.80
N ASN A 46 23.25 -18.46 9.92
CA ASN A 46 24.04 -19.36 9.10
C ASN A 46 24.56 -18.61 7.86
N PRO A 47 25.88 -18.38 7.71
CA PRO A 47 26.43 -17.65 6.59
C PRO A 47 26.16 -18.29 5.23
N GLN A 48 25.86 -19.61 5.18
CA GLN A 48 25.48 -20.28 3.94
C GLN A 48 24.11 -19.80 3.43
N VAL A 49 23.18 -19.49 4.33
CA VAL A 49 21.87 -18.89 3.96
C VAL A 49 22.08 -17.53 3.31
N LEU A 50 22.94 -16.70 3.90
CA LEU A 50 23.25 -15.38 3.35
C LEU A 50 23.91 -15.47 1.97
N LEU A 51 24.87 -16.37 1.80
CA LEU A 51 25.54 -16.61 0.52
C LEU A 51 24.56 -17.12 -0.55
N GLU A 52 23.64 -18.01 -0.18
CA GLU A 52 22.65 -18.52 -1.12
C GLU A 52 21.66 -17.43 -1.54
N MET A 53 21.22 -16.59 -0.63
CA MET A 53 20.38 -15.44 -0.97
C MET A 53 21.10 -14.48 -1.93
N CYS A 54 22.42 -14.26 -1.75
CA CYS A 54 23.21 -13.48 -2.70
C CYS A 54 23.25 -14.11 -4.10
N ARG A 55 23.38 -15.44 -4.19
CA ARG A 55 23.34 -16.16 -5.48
C ARG A 55 21.98 -16.00 -6.16
N ILE A 56 20.89 -16.09 -5.38
CA ILE A 56 19.53 -15.90 -5.89
C ILE A 56 19.34 -14.47 -6.42
N LEU A 57 19.75 -13.46 -5.66
CA LEU A 57 19.66 -12.06 -6.07
C LEU A 57 20.47 -11.80 -7.34
N HIS A 58 21.71 -12.29 -7.38
CA HIS A 58 22.60 -12.15 -8.54
C HIS A 58 22.03 -12.88 -9.77
N PHE A 59 21.48 -14.08 -9.61
CA PHE A 59 20.84 -14.83 -10.68
C PHE A 59 19.74 -14.00 -11.37
N TRP A 60 18.85 -13.40 -10.57
CA TRP A 60 17.77 -12.60 -11.12
C TRP A 60 18.24 -11.27 -11.72
N GLN A 61 19.26 -10.63 -11.13
CA GLN A 61 19.89 -9.46 -11.75
C GLN A 61 20.49 -9.81 -13.13
N ALA A 62 21.19 -10.94 -13.24
CA ALA A 62 21.75 -11.42 -14.50
C ALA A 62 20.66 -11.78 -15.53
N ALA A 63 19.50 -12.22 -15.07
CA ALA A 63 18.32 -12.45 -15.91
C ALA A 63 17.62 -11.16 -16.37
N GLY A 64 18.06 -9.97 -15.88
CA GLY A 64 17.55 -8.68 -16.33
C GLY A 64 16.60 -7.98 -15.35
N VAL A 65 16.36 -8.53 -14.15
CA VAL A 65 15.51 -7.89 -13.13
C VAL A 65 16.13 -6.56 -12.69
N ASP A 66 15.30 -5.50 -12.57
CA ASP A 66 15.71 -4.15 -12.21
C ASP A 66 15.47 -3.80 -10.74
N GLY A 67 14.82 -4.67 -9.98
CA GLY A 67 14.57 -4.45 -8.56
C GLY A 67 14.00 -5.66 -7.85
N PHE A 68 14.08 -5.60 -6.52
CA PHE A 68 13.57 -6.63 -5.61
C PHE A 68 12.70 -6.02 -4.53
N ARG A 69 11.60 -6.68 -4.22
CA ARG A 69 10.83 -6.48 -3.01
C ARG A 69 11.30 -7.48 -1.95
N ALA A 70 11.91 -6.96 -0.91
CA ALA A 70 12.30 -7.76 0.24
C ALA A 70 11.08 -7.95 1.14
N ASP A 71 10.54 -9.17 1.14
CA ASP A 71 9.38 -9.57 1.92
C ASP A 71 9.73 -9.66 3.41
N ALA A 72 8.80 -9.25 4.28
CA ALA A 72 8.90 -9.42 5.73
C ALA A 72 10.24 -8.94 6.32
N THR A 73 10.77 -7.83 5.81
CA THR A 73 12.10 -7.30 6.17
C THR A 73 12.35 -7.18 7.68
N PRO A 74 11.40 -6.71 8.53
CA PRO A 74 11.62 -6.57 9.97
C PRO A 74 11.96 -7.87 10.70
N TYR A 75 11.62 -9.01 10.13
CA TYR A 75 11.64 -10.32 10.79
C TYR A 75 12.83 -11.20 10.40
N ILE A 76 13.83 -10.67 9.67
CA ILE A 76 14.95 -11.45 9.13
C ILE A 76 15.79 -12.11 10.23
N TRP A 77 16.13 -11.36 11.30
CA TRP A 77 17.04 -11.81 12.35
C TRP A 77 16.30 -12.14 13.65
N LYS A 78 16.77 -13.16 14.39
CA LYS A 78 16.19 -13.62 15.64
C LYS A 78 17.21 -13.60 16.77
N VAL A 79 16.85 -12.97 17.89
CA VAL A 79 17.65 -13.00 19.13
C VAL A 79 16.73 -13.32 20.28
N ASP A 80 17.10 -14.33 21.08
CA ASP A 80 16.34 -14.72 22.26
C ASP A 80 16.25 -13.57 23.26
N GLY A 81 15.10 -13.45 23.93
CA GLY A 81 14.82 -12.34 24.84
C GLY A 81 14.46 -11.01 24.14
N THR A 82 14.26 -11.01 22.84
CA THR A 82 13.76 -9.87 22.06
C THR A 82 12.46 -10.22 21.33
N ASP A 83 11.75 -9.20 20.80
CA ASP A 83 10.57 -9.41 19.96
C ASP A 83 10.91 -9.96 18.55
N CYS A 84 12.19 -10.07 18.22
CA CYS A 84 12.69 -10.50 16.91
C CYS A 84 12.20 -9.61 15.75
N GLU A 85 12.04 -8.31 15.98
CA GLU A 85 11.63 -7.32 15.00
C GLU A 85 12.61 -6.13 14.97
N ASN A 86 12.93 -5.63 13.78
CA ASN A 86 13.77 -4.42 13.59
C ASN A 86 15.13 -4.46 14.32
N LEU A 87 15.75 -5.62 14.43
CA LEU A 87 17.02 -5.77 15.12
C LEU A 87 18.17 -5.17 14.31
N THR A 88 19.24 -4.75 15.00
CA THR A 88 20.45 -4.20 14.36
C THR A 88 21.01 -5.14 13.30
N GLU A 89 21.00 -6.44 13.58
CA GLU A 89 21.48 -7.47 12.64
C GLU A 89 20.61 -7.59 11.40
N THR A 90 19.30 -7.31 11.52
CA THR A 90 18.41 -7.20 10.35
C THR A 90 18.90 -6.11 9.41
N HIS A 91 19.19 -4.93 9.92
CA HIS A 91 19.75 -3.81 9.15
C HIS A 91 21.09 -4.16 8.50
N LEU A 92 21.96 -4.89 9.21
CA LEU A 92 23.24 -5.35 8.63
C LEU A 92 23.04 -6.30 7.44
N VAL A 93 22.06 -7.19 7.50
CA VAL A 93 21.70 -8.07 6.37
C VAL A 93 21.20 -7.26 5.19
N VAL A 94 20.33 -6.28 5.43
CA VAL A 94 19.78 -5.40 4.38
C VAL A 94 20.90 -4.58 3.73
N LYS A 95 21.81 -3.98 4.52
CA LYS A 95 23.01 -3.27 4.01
C LYS A 95 23.87 -4.17 3.15
N PHE A 96 24.08 -5.41 3.58
CA PHE A 96 24.86 -6.37 2.80
C PHE A 96 24.20 -6.68 1.45
N PHE A 97 22.89 -6.90 1.42
CA PHE A 97 22.16 -7.09 0.16
C PHE A 97 22.25 -5.86 -0.73
N ARG A 98 22.07 -4.65 -0.16
CA ARG A 98 22.20 -3.41 -0.91
C ARG A 98 23.57 -3.27 -1.55
N ALA A 99 24.62 -3.44 -0.78
CA ALA A 99 26.00 -3.33 -1.27
C ALA A 99 26.31 -4.35 -2.39
N MET A 100 25.79 -5.57 -2.25
CA MET A 100 25.94 -6.62 -3.26
C MET A 100 25.18 -6.26 -4.56
N LEU A 101 23.92 -5.79 -4.44
CA LEU A 101 23.12 -5.39 -5.58
C LEU A 101 23.79 -4.24 -6.35
N ASP A 102 24.28 -3.22 -5.64
CA ASP A 102 24.99 -2.08 -6.23
C ASP A 102 26.30 -2.48 -6.90
N TYR A 103 26.99 -3.49 -6.35
CA TYR A 103 28.24 -3.99 -6.91
C TYR A 103 28.03 -4.69 -8.27
N PHE A 104 27.00 -5.55 -8.39
CA PHE A 104 26.76 -6.32 -9.61
C PHE A 104 25.97 -5.53 -10.66
N LYS A 105 24.97 -4.75 -10.27
CA LYS A 105 24.16 -3.94 -11.18
C LYS A 105 23.72 -2.65 -10.46
N PRO A 106 24.52 -1.58 -10.53
CA PRO A 106 24.16 -0.29 -9.96
C PRO A 106 22.78 0.19 -10.41
N GLY A 107 22.00 0.74 -9.48
CA GLY A 107 20.64 1.20 -9.73
C GLY A 107 19.56 0.11 -9.63
N THR A 108 19.91 -1.11 -9.20
CA THR A 108 18.92 -2.13 -8.86
C THR A 108 18.11 -1.69 -7.63
N LEU A 109 16.80 -1.56 -7.78
CA LEU A 109 15.92 -1.16 -6.68
C LEU A 109 15.88 -2.25 -5.58
N LEU A 110 16.00 -1.84 -4.33
CA LEU A 110 15.66 -2.66 -3.17
C LEU A 110 14.49 -1.98 -2.42
N LEU A 111 13.34 -2.64 -2.35
CA LEU A 111 12.11 -2.15 -1.74
C LEU A 111 11.82 -2.98 -0.48
N ALA A 112 11.76 -2.33 0.69
CA ALA A 112 11.39 -3.01 1.93
C ALA A 112 9.87 -3.19 2.03
N GLU A 113 9.45 -4.40 2.36
CA GLU A 113 8.14 -4.65 2.91
C GLU A 113 8.27 -4.74 4.43
N ALA A 114 7.85 -3.65 5.09
CA ALA A 114 7.91 -3.49 6.53
C ALA A 114 6.58 -2.95 7.05
N CYS A 115 5.76 -3.86 7.57
CA CYS A 115 4.44 -3.54 8.13
C CYS A 115 4.62 -2.98 9.55
N GLN A 116 5.13 -1.73 9.65
CA GLN A 116 5.54 -1.07 10.89
C GLN A 116 5.09 0.41 10.91
N GLN A 117 5.27 1.09 12.04
CA GLN A 117 5.12 2.54 12.13
C GLN A 117 6.13 3.24 11.20
N PRO A 118 5.75 4.35 10.52
CA PRO A 118 6.63 5.03 9.56
C PRO A 118 8.00 5.39 10.12
N ALA A 119 8.09 5.77 11.38
CA ALA A 119 9.35 6.08 12.04
C ALA A 119 10.31 4.88 12.06
N LYS A 120 9.79 3.65 12.19
CA LYS A 120 10.60 2.42 12.10
C LYS A 120 10.92 2.05 10.66
N VAL A 121 9.98 2.30 9.75
CA VAL A 121 10.18 2.01 8.32
C VAL A 121 11.27 2.87 7.72
N VAL A 122 11.37 4.15 8.10
CA VAL A 122 12.42 5.08 7.63
C VAL A 122 13.82 4.58 8.00
N GLU A 123 13.99 3.85 9.11
CA GLU A 123 15.27 3.27 9.52
C GLU A 123 15.83 2.32 8.45
N TYR A 124 14.97 1.65 7.65
CA TYR A 124 15.37 0.77 6.53
C TYR A 124 15.88 1.49 5.28
N MET A 125 15.92 2.83 5.28
CA MET A 125 16.64 3.60 4.28
C MET A 125 18.11 3.76 4.66
N GLY A 126 18.45 3.62 5.95
CA GLY A 126 19.77 3.81 6.50
C GLY A 126 20.31 5.22 6.21
N ASN A 127 21.59 5.30 5.91
CA ASN A 127 22.24 6.50 5.38
C ASN A 127 22.40 6.40 3.85
N ASP A 128 21.36 6.02 3.14
CA ASP A 128 21.36 5.67 1.71
C ASP A 128 22.19 4.39 1.41
N ASP A 129 22.27 3.50 2.38
CA ASP A 129 23.04 2.25 2.33
C ASP A 129 22.20 0.99 2.60
N GLU A 130 20.87 1.15 2.74
CA GLU A 130 19.89 0.08 2.90
C GLU A 130 18.89 0.07 1.72
N CYS A 131 17.59 0.04 2.00
CA CYS A 131 16.57 0.03 0.94
C CYS A 131 16.45 1.42 0.27
N HIS A 132 16.12 1.44 -1.00
CA HIS A 132 15.80 2.66 -1.75
C HIS A 132 14.37 3.15 -1.48
N ALA A 133 13.50 2.24 -1.09
CA ALA A 133 12.09 2.52 -0.90
C ALA A 133 11.44 1.57 0.10
N ALA A 134 10.29 1.96 0.63
CA ALA A 134 9.45 1.11 1.46
C ALA A 134 7.97 1.42 1.26
N TYR A 135 7.11 0.45 1.57
CA TYR A 135 5.67 0.65 1.55
C TYR A 135 5.20 1.53 2.71
N HIS A 136 4.28 2.45 2.42
CA HIS A 136 3.60 3.25 3.43
C HIS A 136 2.28 2.57 3.84
N PHE A 137 2.35 1.53 4.67
CA PHE A 137 1.17 0.78 5.11
C PHE A 137 0.11 1.63 5.82
N PRO A 138 0.45 2.56 6.74
CA PRO A 138 -0.56 3.32 7.47
C PRO A 138 -1.45 4.22 6.61
N LEU A 139 -0.99 4.66 5.43
CA LEU A 139 -1.78 5.54 4.56
C LEU A 139 -2.97 4.81 3.94
N MET A 140 -2.80 3.53 3.59
CA MET A 140 -3.83 2.72 2.94
C MET A 140 -5.14 2.73 3.74
N PRO A 141 -5.23 2.23 4.98
CA PRO A 141 -6.49 2.20 5.73
C PRO A 141 -7.06 3.60 6.00
N ARG A 142 -6.21 4.63 6.10
CA ARG A 142 -6.68 6.00 6.37
C ARG A 142 -7.28 6.69 5.15
N ILE A 143 -6.93 6.28 3.93
CA ILE A 143 -7.66 6.69 2.73
C ILE A 143 -9.10 6.15 2.80
N TYR A 144 -9.28 4.87 3.12
CA TYR A 144 -10.61 4.28 3.30
C TYR A 144 -11.38 4.96 4.44
N LYS A 145 -10.74 5.20 5.58
CA LYS A 145 -11.33 5.93 6.71
C LYS A 145 -11.79 7.32 6.29
N SER A 146 -10.95 8.06 5.56
CA SER A 146 -11.28 9.42 5.10
C SER A 146 -12.50 9.44 4.17
N ILE A 147 -12.59 8.50 3.23
CA ILE A 147 -13.74 8.39 2.33
C ILE A 147 -15.01 8.02 3.12
N ALA A 148 -14.93 7.08 4.07
CA ALA A 148 -16.08 6.69 4.88
C ALA A 148 -16.56 7.80 5.83
N MET A 149 -15.63 8.57 6.39
CA MET A 149 -15.93 9.70 7.27
C MET A 149 -16.29 10.98 6.51
N GLN A 150 -16.11 11.00 5.19
CA GLN A 150 -16.22 12.22 4.36
C GLN A 150 -15.34 13.36 4.90
N ASN A 151 -14.12 13.01 5.34
CA ASN A 151 -13.20 13.92 6.03
C ASN A 151 -11.73 13.58 5.73
N GLY A 152 -10.97 14.54 5.21
CA GLY A 152 -9.56 14.38 4.84
C GLY A 152 -8.57 14.34 6.00
N ASN A 153 -8.98 14.69 7.22
CA ASN A 153 -8.06 14.77 8.37
C ASN A 153 -7.25 13.49 8.62
N PRO A 154 -7.81 12.24 8.51
CA PRO A 154 -7.00 11.04 8.70
C PRO A 154 -5.83 10.92 7.73
N ILE A 155 -5.96 11.40 6.50
CA ILE A 155 -4.86 11.45 5.52
C ILE A 155 -3.85 12.54 5.90
N GLU A 156 -4.33 13.75 6.26
CA GLU A 156 -3.47 14.87 6.65
C GLU A 156 -2.62 14.53 7.89
N GLU A 157 -3.24 13.95 8.92
CA GLU A 157 -2.56 13.50 10.15
C GLU A 157 -1.50 12.44 9.84
N THR A 158 -1.84 11.46 8.99
CA THR A 158 -0.93 10.38 8.60
C THR A 158 0.30 10.92 7.85
N LEU A 159 0.12 11.91 6.97
CA LEU A 159 1.22 12.49 6.20
C LEU A 159 1.87 13.69 6.90
N SER A 160 1.47 14.02 8.13
CA SER A 160 2.16 15.01 8.94
C SER A 160 3.58 14.55 9.28
N LYS A 161 4.53 15.49 9.42
CA LYS A 161 5.91 15.18 9.81
C LYS A 161 6.02 14.50 11.19
N ALA A 162 5.03 14.70 12.04
CA ALA A 162 4.97 14.07 13.36
C ALA A 162 4.68 12.56 13.28
N PHE A 163 3.89 12.13 12.30
CA PHE A 163 3.54 10.72 12.12
C PHE A 163 4.41 10.03 11.07
N THR A 164 4.63 10.68 9.92
CA THR A 164 5.48 10.19 8.82
C THR A 164 6.74 11.08 8.72
N PRO A 165 7.88 10.64 9.26
CA PRO A 165 9.14 11.38 9.15
C PRO A 165 9.56 11.59 7.69
N GLU A 166 10.36 12.62 7.45
CA GLU A 166 10.96 12.86 6.14
C GLU A 166 11.90 11.73 5.75
N LEU A 167 11.81 11.30 4.50
CA LEU A 167 12.75 10.34 3.93
C LEU A 167 14.10 11.01 3.62
N PRO A 168 15.19 10.23 3.60
CA PRO A 168 16.43 10.66 2.96
C PRO A 168 16.18 11.12 1.51
N ALA A 169 17.05 11.99 0.98
CA ALA A 169 16.84 12.63 -0.33
C ALA A 169 16.59 11.65 -1.49
N HIS A 170 17.15 10.44 -1.43
CA HIS A 170 16.97 9.38 -2.43
C HIS A 170 15.89 8.37 -2.07
N GLY A 171 15.33 8.45 -0.87
CA GLY A 171 14.27 7.57 -0.39
C GLY A 171 12.94 7.79 -1.10
N GLN A 172 12.12 6.75 -1.18
CA GLN A 172 10.78 6.86 -1.75
C GLN A 172 9.77 6.00 -1.00
N TRP A 173 8.58 6.57 -0.73
CA TRP A 173 7.43 5.81 -0.29
C TRP A 173 6.73 5.14 -1.47
N PHE A 174 6.35 3.87 -1.32
CA PHE A 174 5.43 3.18 -2.20
C PHE A 174 4.05 3.18 -1.54
N THR A 175 3.08 3.81 -2.20
CA THR A 175 1.70 3.94 -1.72
C THR A 175 0.77 3.03 -2.51
N PHE A 176 -0.29 2.53 -1.90
CA PHE A 176 -1.20 1.59 -2.55
C PHE A 176 -2.58 1.62 -1.90
N LEU A 177 -3.60 1.24 -2.65
CA LEU A 177 -4.96 1.04 -2.14
C LEU A 177 -5.21 -0.42 -1.79
N ARG A 178 -4.71 -1.32 -2.62
CA ARG A 178 -4.83 -2.78 -2.47
C ARG A 178 -3.55 -3.46 -2.93
N CYS A 179 -3.36 -4.69 -2.46
CA CYS A 179 -2.31 -5.59 -2.90
C CYS A 179 -2.84 -7.04 -2.96
N HIS A 180 -1.96 -8.02 -3.08
CA HIS A 180 -2.28 -9.44 -3.10
C HIS A 180 -2.76 -10.00 -1.74
N ASP A 181 -2.60 -9.24 -0.66
CA ASP A 181 -3.06 -9.55 0.68
C ASP A 181 -4.33 -8.79 1.03
N GLU A 182 -4.78 -8.87 2.26
CA GLU A 182 -5.94 -8.16 2.79
C GLU A 182 -5.75 -6.63 2.81
N LEU A 183 -6.83 -5.88 2.95
CA LEU A 183 -6.77 -4.51 3.45
C LEU A 183 -6.38 -4.61 4.93
N SER A 184 -5.09 -4.42 5.22
CA SER A 184 -4.53 -4.65 6.55
C SER A 184 -4.94 -3.55 7.53
N LEU A 185 -5.40 -3.96 8.70
CA LEU A 185 -5.83 -3.14 9.83
C LEU A 185 -5.05 -3.50 11.10
N GLU A 186 -3.76 -3.77 10.96
CA GLU A 186 -2.93 -4.19 12.09
C GLU A 186 -2.74 -3.07 13.13
N LEU A 187 -2.86 -3.43 14.41
CA LEU A 187 -2.67 -2.51 15.55
C LEU A 187 -1.24 -1.94 15.66
N VAL A 188 -0.34 -2.41 14.82
CA VAL A 188 1.00 -1.83 14.70
C VAL A 188 0.94 -0.37 14.23
N TYR A 189 -0.06 0.00 13.41
CA TYR A 189 -0.16 1.34 12.83
C TYR A 189 -1.58 1.93 12.80
N VAL A 190 -2.62 1.18 13.17
CA VAL A 190 -3.96 1.71 13.43
C VAL A 190 -4.35 1.53 14.89
N THR A 191 -5.25 2.36 15.40
CA THR A 191 -5.83 2.15 16.73
C THR A 191 -6.95 1.12 16.68
N GLU A 192 -7.33 0.57 17.84
CA GLU A 192 -8.46 -0.37 17.95
C GLU A 192 -9.78 0.26 17.48
N GLU A 193 -9.99 1.56 17.73
CA GLU A 193 -11.17 2.29 17.28
C GLU A 193 -11.17 2.48 15.77
N GLU A 194 -10.02 2.83 15.19
CA GLU A 194 -9.86 2.92 13.73
C GLU A 194 -10.13 1.59 13.05
N ARG A 195 -9.55 0.50 13.59
CA ARG A 195 -9.77 -0.86 13.09
C ARG A 195 -11.25 -1.19 13.05
N LYS A 196 -11.95 -1.07 14.19
CA LYS A 196 -13.39 -1.36 14.30
C LYS A 196 -14.20 -0.52 13.34
N TYR A 197 -13.92 0.78 13.28
CA TYR A 197 -14.64 1.67 12.36
C TYR A 197 -14.45 1.26 10.90
N ILE A 198 -13.22 1.09 10.43
CA ILE A 198 -12.94 0.73 9.04
C ILE A 198 -13.53 -0.64 8.70
N HIS A 199 -13.34 -1.61 9.60
CA HIS A 199 -13.90 -2.95 9.42
C HIS A 199 -15.43 -2.90 9.28
N GLN A 200 -16.12 -2.17 10.16
CA GLN A 200 -17.58 -2.01 10.10
C GLN A 200 -18.05 -1.35 8.79
N GLN A 201 -17.28 -0.41 8.23
CA GLN A 201 -17.64 0.30 7.00
C GLN A 201 -17.40 -0.53 5.73
N TYR A 202 -16.41 -1.42 5.74
CA TYR A 202 -15.92 -2.05 4.50
C TYR A 202 -16.00 -3.57 4.48
N CYS A 203 -16.08 -4.26 5.63
CA CYS A 203 -16.30 -5.70 5.68
C CYS A 203 -17.80 -6.01 5.54
N LEU A 204 -18.32 -5.86 4.31
CA LEU A 204 -19.76 -5.97 4.04
C LEU A 204 -20.26 -7.40 4.03
N LYS A 205 -19.36 -8.38 3.94
CA LYS A 205 -19.66 -9.81 3.97
C LYS A 205 -18.77 -10.49 5.00
N PRO A 206 -19.28 -11.36 5.88
CA PRO A 206 -18.50 -12.07 6.89
C PRO A 206 -17.31 -12.85 6.31
N GLU A 207 -17.46 -13.41 5.11
CA GLU A 207 -16.43 -14.17 4.40
C GLU A 207 -15.25 -13.31 3.92
N TRP A 208 -15.32 -11.98 4.03
CA TRP A 208 -14.21 -11.09 3.73
C TRP A 208 -13.33 -10.82 4.93
N ASP A 209 -13.80 -11.19 6.15
CA ASP A 209 -13.00 -11.01 7.35
C ASP A 209 -11.71 -11.84 7.30
N PHE A 210 -10.63 -11.23 7.69
CA PHE A 210 -9.33 -11.89 7.81
C PHE A 210 -8.74 -11.64 9.20
N ARG A 211 -8.34 -12.70 9.86
CA ARG A 211 -7.69 -12.66 11.18
C ARG A 211 -8.49 -11.90 12.25
N LEU A 212 -9.78 -12.23 12.40
CA LEU A 212 -10.63 -11.67 13.46
C LEU A 212 -10.67 -10.12 13.46
N GLY A 213 -10.83 -9.52 12.28
CA GLY A 213 -10.94 -8.09 12.07
C GLY A 213 -9.61 -7.38 11.82
N GLU A 214 -8.47 -8.08 11.77
CA GLU A 214 -7.17 -7.48 11.45
C GLU A 214 -6.99 -7.19 9.96
N GLY A 215 -7.93 -7.63 9.11
CA GLY A 215 -7.91 -7.37 7.69
C GLY A 215 -9.22 -7.64 6.98
N ILE A 216 -9.34 -7.15 5.75
CA ILE A 216 -10.50 -7.36 4.87
C ILE A 216 -10.04 -7.87 3.52
N SER A 217 -10.42 -9.09 3.17
CA SER A 217 -10.06 -9.75 1.90
C SER A 217 -11.06 -9.41 0.81
N ALA A 218 -10.99 -8.19 0.29
CA ALA A 218 -11.84 -7.74 -0.80
C ALA A 218 -11.08 -6.85 -1.80
N ARG A 219 -11.47 -6.89 -3.07
CA ARG A 219 -10.99 -6.02 -4.14
C ARG A 219 -11.44 -4.58 -3.92
N LEU A 220 -10.70 -3.61 -4.47
CA LEU A 220 -11.05 -2.18 -4.39
C LEU A 220 -12.49 -1.91 -4.82
N SER A 221 -12.94 -2.53 -5.92
CA SER A 221 -14.29 -2.34 -6.43
C SER A 221 -15.36 -2.81 -5.46
N GLU A 222 -15.13 -3.92 -4.76
CA GLU A 222 -16.06 -4.41 -3.73
C GLU A 222 -16.08 -3.49 -2.51
N LEU A 223 -14.90 -3.06 -2.03
CA LEU A 223 -14.78 -2.13 -0.91
C LEU A 223 -15.44 -0.77 -1.21
N MET A 224 -15.38 -0.31 -2.45
CA MET A 224 -16.02 0.92 -2.91
C MET A 224 -17.46 0.72 -3.41
N GLN A 225 -18.07 -0.46 -3.15
CA GLN A 225 -19.46 -0.80 -3.51
C GLN A 225 -19.74 -0.65 -5.00
N ARG A 226 -18.74 -0.91 -5.84
CA ARG A 226 -18.81 -0.81 -7.32
C ARG A 226 -19.17 0.59 -7.84
N ASP A 227 -19.04 1.63 -7.00
CA ASP A 227 -19.18 3.01 -7.44
C ASP A 227 -17.87 3.49 -8.07
N TYR A 228 -17.86 3.66 -9.41
CA TYR A 228 -16.68 4.10 -10.14
C TYR A 228 -16.16 5.46 -9.67
N ARG A 229 -17.03 6.35 -9.17
CA ARG A 229 -16.63 7.68 -8.66
C ARG A 229 -15.77 7.54 -7.40
N ARG A 230 -16.18 6.68 -6.46
CA ARG A 230 -15.40 6.38 -5.23
C ARG A 230 -14.07 5.69 -5.56
N ILE A 231 -14.06 4.78 -6.54
CA ILE A 231 -12.84 4.11 -7.01
C ILE A 231 -11.87 5.14 -7.61
N LEU A 232 -12.36 6.01 -8.49
CA LEU A 232 -11.55 7.03 -9.14
C LEU A 232 -11.09 8.12 -8.16
N LEU A 233 -11.91 8.49 -7.17
CA LEU A 233 -11.51 9.37 -6.08
C LEU A 233 -10.32 8.79 -5.30
N ALA A 234 -10.40 7.52 -4.90
CA ALA A 234 -9.32 6.84 -4.18
C ALA A 234 -8.02 6.82 -5.03
N TYR A 235 -8.12 6.53 -6.33
CA TYR A 235 -6.98 6.62 -7.24
C TYR A 235 -6.45 8.04 -7.40
N SER A 236 -7.33 9.04 -7.55
CA SER A 236 -6.91 10.44 -7.63
C SER A 236 -6.11 10.85 -6.40
N ILE A 237 -6.53 10.41 -5.21
CA ILE A 237 -5.82 10.66 -3.96
C ILE A 237 -4.40 10.08 -4.01
N ILE A 238 -4.22 8.78 -4.23
CA ILE A 238 -2.87 8.19 -4.20
C ILE A 238 -1.99 8.64 -5.38
N LEU A 239 -2.57 8.98 -6.53
CA LEU A 239 -1.83 9.43 -7.70
C LEU A 239 -1.38 10.89 -7.58
N SER A 240 -2.02 11.70 -6.76
CA SER A 240 -1.65 13.09 -6.54
C SER A 240 -0.85 13.31 -5.25
N LEU A 241 -0.93 12.42 -4.27
CA LEU A 241 -0.08 12.42 -3.07
C LEU A 241 1.39 12.08 -3.39
N PRO A 242 2.35 12.42 -2.49
CA PRO A 242 3.75 12.02 -2.61
C PRO A 242 3.92 10.51 -2.60
N GLY A 243 4.94 10.02 -3.29
CA GLY A 243 5.29 8.60 -3.33
C GLY A 243 5.12 7.99 -4.72
N THR A 244 5.42 6.71 -4.83
CA THR A 244 5.22 5.90 -6.03
C THR A 244 3.98 5.04 -5.83
N PRO A 245 2.88 5.29 -6.55
CA PRO A 245 1.66 4.52 -6.42
C PRO A 245 1.82 3.13 -7.03
N VAL A 246 1.35 2.12 -6.30
CA VAL A 246 1.25 0.72 -6.76
C VAL A 246 -0.19 0.42 -7.09
N ILE A 247 -0.45 -0.08 -8.28
CA ILE A 247 -1.76 -0.55 -8.73
C ILE A 247 -1.75 -2.07 -8.69
N TYR A 248 -2.68 -2.66 -7.94
CA TYR A 248 -2.83 -4.11 -7.91
C TYR A 248 -3.55 -4.56 -9.18
N TYR A 249 -3.02 -5.61 -9.84
CA TYR A 249 -3.56 -6.08 -11.12
C TYR A 249 -5.07 -6.31 -11.07
N GLY A 250 -5.78 -5.83 -12.06
CA GLY A 250 -7.23 -5.92 -12.16
C GLY A 250 -8.00 -4.75 -11.52
N ASP A 251 -7.42 -4.05 -10.56
CA ASP A 251 -8.08 -2.89 -9.96
C ASP A 251 -8.16 -1.72 -10.95
N GLU A 252 -7.23 -1.66 -11.95
CA GLU A 252 -7.21 -0.68 -13.02
C GLU A 252 -8.43 -0.73 -13.96
N PHE A 253 -9.17 -1.81 -13.93
CA PHE A 253 -10.46 -1.95 -14.64
C PHE A 253 -11.59 -2.46 -13.74
N GLY A 254 -11.41 -2.35 -12.43
CA GLY A 254 -12.47 -2.64 -11.47
C GLY A 254 -12.79 -4.12 -11.28
N LYS A 255 -11.80 -5.03 -11.35
CA LYS A 255 -11.98 -6.46 -11.08
C LYS A 255 -12.66 -6.67 -9.74
N LEU A 256 -13.64 -7.57 -9.71
CA LEU A 256 -14.35 -8.00 -8.51
C LEU A 256 -13.64 -9.16 -7.81
N ASN A 257 -14.08 -9.50 -6.60
CA ASN A 257 -13.70 -10.74 -5.93
C ASN A 257 -14.03 -11.96 -6.81
N ASP A 258 -13.21 -13.00 -6.71
CA ASP A 258 -13.34 -14.23 -7.48
C ASP A 258 -13.66 -15.40 -6.54
N GLU A 259 -14.95 -15.58 -6.28
CA GLU A 259 -15.46 -16.66 -5.42
C GLU A 259 -15.21 -18.05 -6.02
N THR A 260 -15.17 -18.17 -7.35
CA THR A 260 -14.86 -19.43 -8.04
C THR A 260 -13.41 -19.82 -7.76
N TYR A 261 -12.48 -18.90 -7.98
CA TYR A 261 -11.06 -19.15 -7.69
C TYR A 261 -10.81 -19.43 -6.20
N TYR A 262 -11.50 -18.73 -5.31
CA TYR A 262 -11.40 -18.98 -3.87
C TYR A 262 -11.81 -20.41 -3.53
N ASN A 263 -12.95 -20.89 -4.02
CA ASN A 263 -13.43 -22.24 -3.78
C ASN A 263 -12.50 -23.32 -4.40
N GLU A 264 -11.99 -23.08 -5.61
CA GLU A 264 -11.00 -23.95 -6.25
C GLU A 264 -9.72 -24.07 -5.40
N MET A 265 -9.24 -22.97 -4.86
CA MET A 265 -8.02 -22.95 -4.06
C MET A 265 -8.19 -23.63 -2.69
N ILE A 266 -9.35 -23.49 -2.05
CA ILE A 266 -9.68 -24.25 -0.84
C ILE A 266 -9.65 -25.78 -1.14
N GLN A 267 -10.29 -26.18 -2.21
CA GLN A 267 -10.31 -27.61 -2.60
C GLN A 267 -8.90 -28.13 -2.91
N LEU A 268 -8.08 -27.33 -3.59
CA LEU A 268 -6.73 -27.72 -3.99
C LEU A 268 -5.75 -27.76 -2.81
N THR A 269 -5.82 -26.77 -1.91
CA THR A 269 -4.81 -26.56 -0.86
C THR A 269 -5.26 -27.10 0.51
N GLY A 270 -6.55 -27.28 0.71
CA GLY A 270 -7.14 -27.60 2.03
C GLY A 270 -7.09 -26.41 3.00
N LYS A 271 -6.80 -25.18 2.52
CA LYS A 271 -6.63 -23.99 3.36
C LYS A 271 -7.73 -23.00 3.07
N ASP A 272 -8.40 -22.55 4.11
CA ASP A 272 -9.37 -21.46 4.06
C ASP A 272 -8.65 -20.11 4.24
N ASP A 273 -8.01 -19.63 3.16
CA ASP A 273 -7.35 -18.32 3.11
C ASP A 273 -8.23 -17.38 2.28
N THR A 274 -8.96 -16.48 2.95
CA THR A 274 -9.89 -15.55 2.30
C THR A 274 -9.22 -14.64 1.27
N ARG A 275 -7.88 -14.49 1.31
CA ARG A 275 -7.11 -13.71 0.32
C ARG A 275 -7.15 -14.33 -1.08
N PHE A 276 -7.54 -15.58 -1.23
CA PHE A 276 -7.80 -16.16 -2.55
C PHE A 276 -8.92 -15.42 -3.30
N LEU A 277 -9.87 -14.78 -2.61
CA LEU A 277 -10.89 -13.93 -3.22
C LEU A 277 -10.30 -12.84 -4.12
N VAL A 278 -9.15 -12.28 -3.76
CA VAL A 278 -8.53 -11.18 -4.49
C VAL A 278 -7.46 -11.60 -5.49
N ARG A 279 -7.15 -12.91 -5.59
CA ARG A 279 -6.03 -13.43 -6.41
C ARG A 279 -6.48 -14.15 -7.69
N GLY A 280 -7.76 -14.11 -8.03
CA GLY A 280 -8.33 -14.78 -9.19
C GLY A 280 -7.76 -14.30 -10.53
N LYS A 281 -7.82 -15.15 -11.54
CA LYS A 281 -7.31 -14.89 -12.88
C LYS A 281 -8.14 -13.82 -13.62
N ILE A 282 -7.58 -13.23 -14.67
CA ILE A 282 -8.29 -12.32 -15.57
C ILE A 282 -8.87 -13.13 -16.71
N ASN A 283 -10.18 -12.97 -16.97
CA ASN A 283 -10.81 -13.41 -18.22
C ASN A 283 -10.62 -12.31 -19.27
N TRP A 284 -9.64 -12.49 -20.13
CA TRP A 284 -9.26 -11.49 -21.15
C TRP A 284 -10.35 -11.21 -22.19
N ASN A 285 -11.16 -12.21 -22.54
CA ASN A 285 -12.27 -12.02 -23.50
C ASN A 285 -13.37 -11.17 -22.92
N GLU A 286 -13.81 -11.49 -21.71
CA GLU A 286 -14.80 -10.71 -20.97
C GLU A 286 -14.31 -9.28 -20.69
N LEU A 287 -13.02 -9.12 -20.37
CA LEU A 287 -12.43 -7.80 -20.18
C LEU A 287 -12.47 -6.98 -21.46
N ALA A 288 -12.13 -7.57 -22.61
CA ALA A 288 -12.18 -6.89 -23.91
C ALA A 288 -13.61 -6.42 -24.25
N GLU A 289 -14.60 -7.25 -23.98
CA GLU A 289 -16.02 -6.90 -24.16
C GLU A 289 -16.42 -5.74 -23.24
N ASN A 290 -16.07 -5.83 -21.95
CA ASN A 290 -16.38 -4.78 -20.96
C ASN A 290 -15.68 -3.45 -21.30
N LEU A 291 -14.44 -3.47 -21.79
CA LEU A 291 -13.73 -2.25 -22.17
C LEU A 291 -14.30 -1.63 -23.46
N SER A 292 -14.94 -2.39 -24.32
CA SER A 292 -15.61 -1.88 -25.52
C SER A 292 -16.91 -1.16 -25.25
N ASP A 293 -17.57 -1.47 -24.12
CA ASP A 293 -18.75 -0.76 -23.64
C ASP A 293 -18.38 0.44 -22.77
N THR A 294 -18.50 1.64 -23.32
CA THR A 294 -18.18 2.90 -22.63
C THR A 294 -19.02 3.15 -21.37
N ASN A 295 -20.15 2.46 -21.20
CA ASN A 295 -21.00 2.58 -20.01
C ASN A 295 -20.61 1.58 -18.92
N SER A 296 -19.79 0.59 -19.23
CA SER A 296 -19.35 -0.40 -18.26
C SER A 296 -18.53 0.22 -17.12
N LEU A 297 -18.53 -0.44 -15.97
CA LEU A 297 -17.67 -0.08 -14.84
C LEU A 297 -16.20 -0.10 -15.25
N SER A 298 -15.79 -1.13 -15.97
CA SER A 298 -14.40 -1.34 -16.37
C SER A 298 -13.89 -0.24 -17.30
N SER A 299 -14.67 0.13 -18.32
CA SER A 299 -14.31 1.20 -19.25
C SER A 299 -14.18 2.55 -18.55
N LYS A 300 -15.15 2.90 -17.69
CA LYS A 300 -15.14 4.17 -16.93
C LYS A 300 -13.91 4.29 -16.02
N ILE A 301 -13.55 3.22 -15.33
CA ILE A 301 -12.37 3.21 -14.45
C ILE A 301 -11.09 3.29 -15.30
N TYR A 302 -10.95 2.40 -16.27
CA TYR A 302 -9.75 2.26 -17.08
C TYR A 302 -9.38 3.55 -17.81
N GLU A 303 -10.34 4.17 -18.51
CA GLU A 303 -10.07 5.38 -19.30
C GLU A 303 -9.69 6.57 -18.41
N LYS A 304 -10.37 6.76 -17.27
CA LYS A 304 -10.04 7.87 -16.38
C LYS A 304 -8.71 7.64 -15.65
N LEU A 305 -8.45 6.41 -15.20
CA LEU A 305 -7.18 6.07 -14.56
C LEU A 305 -6.00 6.23 -15.54
N LYS A 306 -6.18 5.82 -16.79
CA LYS A 306 -5.19 6.02 -17.86
C LYS A 306 -4.86 7.51 -18.06
N GLN A 307 -5.87 8.40 -18.05
CA GLN A 307 -5.67 9.85 -18.11
C GLN A 307 -4.85 10.35 -16.89
N MET A 308 -5.23 9.95 -15.67
CA MET A 308 -4.50 10.35 -14.45
C MET A 308 -3.03 9.88 -14.48
N LEU A 309 -2.79 8.65 -14.90
CA LEU A 309 -1.43 8.09 -15.03
C LEU A 309 -0.61 8.84 -16.08
N HIS A 310 -1.23 9.20 -17.21
CA HIS A 310 -0.56 9.97 -18.26
C HIS A 310 -0.11 11.34 -17.75
N ILE A 311 -1.00 12.08 -17.10
CA ILE A 311 -0.69 13.38 -16.51
C ILE A 311 0.41 13.24 -15.45
N ARG A 312 0.26 12.29 -14.51
CA ARG A 312 1.25 12.06 -13.48
C ARG A 312 2.65 11.77 -14.05
N ASN A 313 2.74 11.00 -15.12
CA ASN A 313 4.02 10.66 -15.76
C ASN A 313 4.69 11.84 -16.45
N GLN A 314 3.94 12.83 -16.89
CA GLN A 314 4.46 14.06 -17.49
C GLN A 314 5.00 15.05 -16.46
N HIS A 315 4.50 15.00 -15.21
CA HIS A 315 4.76 15.98 -14.16
C HIS A 315 5.48 15.36 -12.95
N LYS A 316 6.79 15.64 -12.83
CA LYS A 316 7.62 15.16 -11.72
C LYS A 316 7.13 15.62 -10.36
N THR A 317 6.36 16.67 -10.31
CA THR A 317 5.75 17.27 -9.12
C THR A 317 4.95 16.27 -8.31
N PHE A 318 4.21 15.35 -8.93
CA PHE A 318 3.46 14.33 -8.22
C PHE A 318 4.34 13.27 -7.57
N GLY A 319 5.50 12.93 -8.15
CA GLY A 319 6.43 11.95 -7.61
C GLY A 319 7.44 12.52 -6.61
N ARG A 320 7.92 13.76 -6.84
CA ARG A 320 9.07 14.36 -6.13
C ARG A 320 8.72 15.66 -5.41
N GLY A 321 7.56 16.26 -5.71
CA GLY A 321 7.18 17.58 -5.18
C GLY A 321 6.85 17.55 -3.69
N LYS A 322 6.98 18.72 -3.07
CA LYS A 322 6.52 18.98 -1.71
C LYS A 322 4.99 18.86 -1.65
N LEU A 323 4.49 18.56 -0.47
CA LEU A 323 3.07 18.52 -0.16
C LEU A 323 2.76 19.56 0.90
N GLU A 324 1.73 20.38 0.64
CA GLU A 324 1.19 21.33 1.61
C GLU A 324 -0.35 21.22 1.61
N PHE A 325 -0.91 20.75 2.73
CA PHE A 325 -2.36 20.71 2.90
C PHE A 325 -2.91 22.12 3.10
N ILE A 326 -4.00 22.44 2.41
CA ILE A 326 -4.71 23.69 2.55
C ILE A 326 -6.17 23.43 2.88
N LYS A 327 -6.83 24.40 3.55
CA LYS A 327 -8.27 24.33 3.80
C LYS A 327 -9.01 25.24 2.83
N MET A 328 -9.95 24.65 2.09
CA MET A 328 -10.80 25.42 1.19
C MET A 328 -11.79 26.28 1.97
N PRO A 329 -12.04 27.54 1.54
CA PRO A 329 -13.03 28.41 2.16
C PRO A 329 -14.40 27.72 2.27
N GLY A 330 -15.03 27.80 3.45
CA GLY A 330 -16.33 27.19 3.71
C GLY A 330 -16.29 25.71 4.15
N TYR A 331 -15.12 25.05 4.09
CA TYR A 331 -14.98 23.61 4.40
C TYR A 331 -13.89 23.33 5.45
N PRO A 332 -13.98 23.89 6.66
CA PRO A 332 -12.95 23.72 7.69
C PRO A 332 -12.86 22.27 8.21
N ASN A 333 -13.94 21.50 8.04
CA ASN A 333 -14.04 20.13 8.55
C ASN A 333 -13.44 19.07 7.60
N GLY A 334 -12.74 19.48 6.52
CA GLY A 334 -12.02 18.54 5.66
C GLY A 334 -12.91 17.74 4.69
N GLN A 335 -14.15 18.16 4.43
CA GLN A 335 -15.02 17.57 3.40
C GLN A 335 -14.40 17.67 2.01
N LEU A 336 -13.65 18.75 1.76
CA LEU A 336 -12.73 18.87 0.64
C LEU A 336 -11.32 18.58 1.15
N LEU A 337 -10.75 17.45 0.74
CA LEU A 337 -9.33 17.18 0.90
C LEU A 337 -8.58 17.96 -0.19
N SER A 338 -7.80 18.96 0.20
CA SER A 338 -7.11 19.84 -0.73
C SER A 338 -5.68 20.12 -0.30
N PHE A 339 -4.80 20.19 -1.30
CA PHE A 339 -3.38 20.38 -1.08
C PHE A 339 -2.69 20.97 -2.33
N ILE A 340 -1.56 21.61 -2.08
CA ILE A 340 -0.64 22.06 -3.11
C ILE A 340 0.50 21.04 -3.23
N ARG A 341 0.85 20.74 -4.47
CA ARG A 341 2.07 20.01 -4.83
C ARG A 341 2.99 20.97 -5.57
N SER A 342 4.24 21.10 -5.13
CA SER A 342 5.22 22.01 -5.74
C SER A 342 6.55 21.35 -5.99
N TYR A 343 7.13 21.53 -7.18
CA TYR A 343 8.44 21.05 -7.57
C TYR A 343 9.08 21.98 -8.59
N GLN A 344 10.23 22.55 -8.23
CA GLN A 344 10.86 23.63 -9.03
C GLN A 344 9.89 24.80 -9.26
N ASP A 345 9.61 25.12 -10.51
CA ASP A 345 8.72 26.24 -10.91
C ASP A 345 7.29 25.74 -11.20
N GLU A 346 6.97 24.48 -10.91
CA GLU A 346 5.68 23.88 -11.17
C GLU A 346 4.86 23.70 -9.88
N GLU A 347 3.63 24.19 -9.87
CA GLU A 347 2.69 24.04 -8.77
C GLU A 347 1.33 23.55 -9.24
N TRP A 348 0.75 22.66 -8.44
CA TRP A 348 -0.58 22.07 -8.65
C TRP A 348 -1.44 22.21 -7.41
N LEU A 349 -2.64 22.74 -7.55
CA LEU A 349 -3.69 22.64 -6.56
C LEU A 349 -4.56 21.43 -6.88
N VAL A 350 -4.67 20.50 -5.94
CA VAL A 350 -5.49 19.30 -6.05
C VAL A 350 -6.62 19.37 -5.03
N ILE A 351 -7.86 19.12 -5.46
CA ILE A 351 -9.04 19.16 -4.60
C ILE A 351 -9.86 17.88 -4.82
N HIS A 352 -10.27 17.25 -3.73
CA HIS A 352 -11.08 16.04 -3.72
C HIS A 352 -12.33 16.25 -2.87
N ASN A 353 -13.51 16.04 -3.43
CA ASN A 353 -14.76 16.01 -2.70
C ASN A 353 -14.96 14.60 -2.11
N LEU A 354 -14.83 14.48 -0.80
CA LEU A 354 -14.99 13.20 -0.09
C LEU A 354 -16.47 12.84 0.19
N THR A 355 -17.40 13.73 -0.19
CA THR A 355 -18.83 13.59 0.15
C THR A 355 -19.65 13.04 -1.02
N ASP A 356 -20.86 12.61 -0.71
CA ASP A 356 -21.84 12.10 -1.65
C ASP A 356 -22.76 13.18 -2.28
N HIS A 357 -22.43 14.45 -2.06
CA HIS A 357 -23.16 15.59 -2.60
C HIS A 357 -22.24 16.60 -3.27
N VAL A 358 -22.80 17.44 -4.11
CA VAL A 358 -22.08 18.52 -4.81
C VAL A 358 -21.61 19.57 -3.80
N LEU A 359 -20.36 19.99 -3.89
CA LEU A 359 -19.79 21.05 -3.06
C LEU A 359 -19.37 22.23 -3.93
N PRO A 360 -19.94 23.44 -3.73
CA PRO A 360 -19.45 24.66 -4.35
C PRO A 360 -18.01 24.97 -3.96
N VAL A 361 -17.21 25.47 -4.88
CA VAL A 361 -15.79 25.77 -4.63
C VAL A 361 -15.46 27.20 -5.05
N THR A 362 -14.81 27.93 -4.14
CA THR A 362 -14.15 29.20 -4.44
C THR A 362 -12.65 28.97 -4.44
N LEU A 363 -12.02 29.11 -5.60
CA LEU A 363 -10.58 28.94 -5.73
C LEU A 363 -9.82 30.08 -5.03
N PRO A 364 -8.63 29.82 -4.45
CA PRO A 364 -7.76 30.88 -3.94
C PRO A 364 -7.25 31.77 -5.10
N GLU A 365 -6.82 32.99 -4.78
CA GLU A 365 -6.32 33.96 -5.81
C GLU A 365 -5.20 33.36 -6.68
N SER A 366 -4.31 32.55 -6.09
CA SER A 366 -3.23 31.90 -6.83
C SER A 366 -3.73 30.91 -7.90
N ALA A 367 -4.95 30.39 -7.76
CA ALA A 367 -5.56 29.44 -8.69
C ALA A 367 -6.76 30.03 -9.46
N ASP A 368 -7.03 31.35 -9.34
CA ASP A 368 -8.24 31.95 -9.90
C ASP A 368 -8.38 31.82 -11.43
N ARG A 369 -7.26 31.66 -12.13
CA ARG A 369 -7.21 31.49 -13.60
C ARG A 369 -6.97 30.04 -14.02
N ALA A 370 -6.75 29.12 -13.07
CA ALA A 370 -6.46 27.76 -13.38
C ALA A 370 -7.72 27.01 -13.83
N THR A 371 -7.51 26.06 -14.74
CA THR A 371 -8.55 25.11 -15.20
C THR A 371 -8.20 23.71 -14.79
N ASP A 372 -9.21 22.90 -14.51
CA ASP A 372 -9.02 21.49 -14.26
C ASP A 372 -8.49 20.77 -15.51
N ILE A 373 -7.40 20.06 -15.35
CA ILE A 373 -6.69 19.38 -16.46
C ILE A 373 -7.55 18.35 -17.18
N PHE A 374 -8.58 17.81 -16.50
CA PHE A 374 -9.44 16.79 -17.05
C PHE A 374 -10.63 17.33 -17.82
N SER A 375 -11.21 18.44 -17.36
CA SER A 375 -12.40 19.06 -17.98
C SER A 375 -12.05 20.24 -18.89
N GLY A 376 -10.87 20.85 -18.70
CA GLY A 376 -10.46 22.09 -19.36
C GLY A 376 -11.21 23.34 -18.88
N THR A 377 -12.00 23.23 -17.81
CA THR A 377 -12.83 24.33 -17.27
C THR A 377 -12.40 24.74 -15.87
N LYS A 378 -12.67 25.98 -15.49
CA LYS A 378 -12.53 26.45 -14.12
C LYS A 378 -13.65 25.82 -13.26
N PRO A 379 -13.33 25.07 -12.17
CA PRO A 379 -14.35 24.50 -11.33
C PRO A 379 -15.00 25.60 -10.44
N ASP A 380 -16.32 25.63 -10.40
CA ASP A 380 -17.16 26.39 -9.45
C ASP A 380 -17.85 25.46 -8.44
N GLN A 381 -17.86 24.18 -8.74
CA GLN A 381 -18.33 23.10 -7.87
C GLN A 381 -17.58 21.80 -8.16
N ILE A 382 -17.61 20.89 -7.21
CA ILE A 382 -17.07 19.54 -7.38
C ILE A 382 -18.17 18.50 -7.10
N GLU A 383 -18.39 17.63 -8.07
CA GLU A 383 -19.39 16.58 -8.04
C GLU A 383 -19.17 15.59 -6.87
N PRO A 384 -20.19 14.81 -6.46
CA PRO A 384 -20.06 13.78 -5.45
C PRO A 384 -18.91 12.82 -5.76
N TYR A 385 -17.96 12.65 -4.82
CA TYR A 385 -16.74 11.87 -4.98
C TYR A 385 -15.87 12.32 -6.18
N GLY A 386 -16.06 13.57 -6.62
CA GLY A 386 -15.31 14.20 -7.70
C GLY A 386 -13.98 14.76 -7.23
N PHE A 387 -13.16 15.12 -8.20
CA PHE A 387 -11.86 15.75 -7.96
C PHE A 387 -11.47 16.65 -9.13
N CYS A 388 -10.55 17.58 -8.88
CA CYS A 388 -9.89 18.35 -9.92
C CYS A 388 -8.40 18.51 -9.63
N TRP A 389 -7.59 18.57 -10.69
CA TRP A 389 -6.17 18.87 -10.65
C TRP A 389 -5.91 20.12 -11.46
N LEU A 390 -5.46 21.16 -10.78
CA LEU A 390 -5.31 22.52 -11.32
C LEU A 390 -3.83 22.88 -11.36
N GLN A 391 -3.27 23.07 -12.54
CA GLN A 391 -1.92 23.63 -12.65
C GLN A 391 -2.00 25.13 -12.42
N ILE A 392 -1.26 25.65 -11.44
CA ILE A 392 -1.32 27.06 -11.02
C ILE A 392 -0.06 27.85 -11.39
N SER A 393 1.06 27.14 -11.63
CA SER A 393 2.28 27.70 -12.21
C SER A 393 3.06 26.64 -13.00
#